data_e337e2549e33009aa03e5dfe39423dc1
#
_entry.id   e337e2549e33009aa03e5dfe39423dc1
#
_cell.length_a   1.000
_cell.length_b   1.000
_cell.length_c   1.000
_cell.angle_alpha   90.00
_cell.angle_beta   90.00
_cell.angle_gamma   90.00
#
_symmetry.space_group_name_H-M   'P 1'
#
loop_
_entity.id
_entity.type
_entity.pdbx_description
1 polymer ?
#
loop_
_entity_poly.entity_id
_entity_poly.type
_entity_poly.pdbx_seq_one_letter_code
_entity_poly.pdbx_strand_id
1 'polypeptide(L)'
;EPRRSNGRMVGVMVNNISNTQRQNARPQRGIGSADLLIESKVEGGISRFCAVYYDANAIPEVGPLRSGRDQFLQLLMPWQALYYHDGESAPCTKFINVYNYSGLNIGGKSYFNTPTHPHVAHRDSRGRDVAYEHTEFTSGKEIRQAASNAGISLQYPYESTFFRFADYRTGAENKMSGAAAAKTINIVHSDSYKTTFSYNRWDHLYKMSMYSRAAGAFENTVDELTGKQLTFDNVVVCFANIAAYAGDSHDVQEVQYVQGGQAYLFTRGGVQTGRWEKPHPTHPLKLYTETGEEMTLNRGKTYLAIVDDDEWQNFNYQ
;
A
#
# COMPACT_ATOMS: atom_id res chain seq x y z
N GLU A 1 -5.37 4.06 16.11
CA GLU A 1 -5.02 5.45 15.86
C GLU A 1 -3.51 5.54 15.92
N PRO A 2 -2.83 5.99 14.88
CA PRO A 2 -1.42 6.26 14.99
C PRO A 2 -1.24 7.28 16.11
N ARG A 3 -0.14 7.18 16.83
CA ARG A 3 0.25 8.29 17.70
C ARG A 3 0.19 9.54 16.85
N ARG A 4 -0.49 10.58 17.30
CA ARG A 4 -0.40 11.89 16.65
C ARG A 4 1.07 12.25 16.58
N SER A 5 1.66 11.94 15.45
CA SER A 5 3.03 12.29 15.15
C SER A 5 3.01 13.69 14.56
N ASN A 6 3.94 14.54 14.95
CA ASN A 6 4.20 15.76 14.19
C ASN A 6 4.99 15.46 12.93
N GLY A 7 5.26 14.17 12.65
CA GLY A 7 5.98 13.71 11.50
C GLY A 7 5.08 13.67 10.26
N ARG A 8 5.67 13.98 9.10
CA ARG A 8 5.02 13.79 7.80
C ARG A 8 4.88 12.31 7.50
N MET A 9 3.74 11.90 6.99
CA MET A 9 3.57 10.55 6.40
C MET A 9 4.49 10.39 5.19
N VAL A 10 4.98 9.17 5.00
CA VAL A 10 5.78 8.80 3.83
C VAL A 10 5.20 7.54 3.23
N GLY A 11 4.91 7.58 1.93
CA GLY A 11 4.56 6.40 1.15
C GLY A 11 5.74 5.98 0.27
N VAL A 12 6.23 4.78 0.47
CA VAL A 12 7.37 4.21 -0.26
C VAL A 12 6.89 3.13 -1.21
N MET A 13 7.22 3.27 -2.49
CA MET A 13 6.88 2.26 -3.49
C MET A 13 7.82 1.07 -3.42
N VAL A 14 7.24 -0.10 -3.19
CA VAL A 14 7.99 -1.35 -3.00
C VAL A 14 7.59 -2.38 -4.05
N ASN A 15 8.59 -2.98 -4.68
CA ASN A 15 8.42 -4.02 -5.68
C ASN A 15 7.85 -5.30 -5.05
N ASN A 16 6.92 -5.94 -5.76
CA ASN A 16 6.33 -7.21 -5.32
C ASN A 16 6.44 -8.33 -6.35
N ILE A 17 7.26 -8.14 -7.39
CA ILE A 17 7.43 -9.14 -8.43
C ILE A 17 7.96 -10.46 -7.86
N SER A 18 7.40 -11.57 -8.33
CA SER A 18 7.86 -12.93 -8.05
C SER A 18 7.50 -13.85 -9.21
N ASN A 19 8.08 -13.56 -10.38
CA ASN A 19 7.78 -14.28 -11.61
C ASN A 19 8.73 -15.44 -11.88
N THR A 20 10.04 -15.23 -11.64
CA THR A 20 11.11 -16.22 -11.80
C THR A 20 12.13 -16.06 -10.71
N GLN A 21 13.14 -16.92 -10.62
CA GLN A 21 14.22 -16.79 -9.63
C GLN A 21 14.96 -15.45 -9.74
N ARG A 22 15.20 -14.96 -10.97
CA ARG A 22 15.87 -13.68 -11.20
C ARG A 22 14.92 -12.48 -11.12
N GLN A 23 13.66 -12.65 -11.50
CA GLN A 23 12.59 -11.65 -11.42
C GLN A 23 11.82 -11.84 -10.11
N ASN A 24 12.50 -11.63 -8.98
CA ASN A 24 11.97 -11.86 -7.66
C ASN A 24 12.48 -10.81 -6.65
N ALA A 25 11.57 -9.97 -6.20
CA ALA A 25 11.83 -8.94 -5.19
C ALA A 25 11.69 -9.45 -3.75
N ARG A 26 11.04 -10.61 -3.58
CA ARG A 26 10.70 -11.16 -2.25
C ARG A 26 11.86 -11.97 -1.65
N PRO A 27 12.00 -12.03 -0.32
CA PRO A 27 11.27 -11.24 0.67
C PRO A 27 11.69 -9.76 0.62
N GLN A 28 10.74 -8.87 0.88
CA GLN A 28 11.02 -7.43 0.95
C GLN A 28 11.54 -7.07 2.35
N ARG A 29 12.14 -5.86 2.45
CA ARG A 29 12.56 -5.27 3.74
C ARG A 29 11.62 -4.15 4.14
N GLY A 30 11.35 -4.03 5.44
CA GLY A 30 10.68 -2.89 6.06
C GLY A 30 9.17 -2.85 5.93
N ILE A 31 8.56 -3.68 5.07
CA ILE A 31 7.11 -3.66 4.86
C ILE A 31 6.33 -4.16 6.09
N GLY A 32 6.95 -4.98 6.93
CA GLY A 32 6.37 -5.44 8.20
C GLY A 32 6.24 -4.34 9.25
N SER A 33 6.94 -3.22 9.09
CA SER A 33 6.88 -2.04 9.98
C SER A 33 5.95 -0.95 9.46
N ALA A 34 5.38 -1.10 8.26
CA ALA A 34 4.45 -0.13 7.71
C ALA A 34 3.15 -0.06 8.54
N ASP A 35 2.64 1.15 8.76
CA ASP A 35 1.36 1.37 9.42
C ASP A 35 0.19 0.99 8.52
N LEU A 36 0.35 1.25 7.21
CA LEU A 36 -0.58 0.86 6.16
C LEU A 36 0.22 0.28 4.99
N LEU A 37 -0.11 -0.93 4.58
CA LEU A 37 0.45 -1.56 3.37
C LEU A 37 -0.64 -1.62 2.30
N ILE A 38 -0.45 -0.87 1.21
CA ILE A 38 -1.38 -0.81 0.09
C ILE A 38 -0.87 -1.74 -1.01
N GLU A 39 -1.74 -2.59 -1.54
CA GLU A 39 -1.46 -3.44 -2.69
C GLU A 39 -2.47 -3.17 -3.82
N SER A 40 -1.97 -3.03 -5.04
CA SER A 40 -2.79 -2.89 -6.24
C SER A 40 -2.07 -3.44 -7.46
N LYS A 41 -2.85 -3.89 -8.44
CA LYS A 41 -2.35 -4.34 -9.74
C LYS A 41 -1.69 -3.17 -10.48
N VAL A 42 -0.58 -3.46 -11.13
CA VAL A 42 0.14 -2.57 -12.05
C VAL A 42 0.31 -3.27 -13.41
N GLU A 43 1.23 -2.83 -14.24
CA GLU A 43 1.45 -3.38 -15.57
C GLU A 43 1.75 -4.90 -15.56
N GLY A 44 1.30 -5.58 -16.60
CA GLY A 44 1.55 -7.01 -16.78
C GLY A 44 0.89 -7.90 -15.73
N GLY A 45 -0.14 -7.41 -15.06
CA GLY A 45 -0.83 -8.14 -13.99
C GLY A 45 0.00 -8.32 -12.72
N ILE A 46 1.17 -7.69 -12.61
CA ILE A 46 1.99 -7.69 -11.40
C ILE A 46 1.31 -6.81 -10.35
N SER A 47 1.32 -7.20 -9.07
CA SER A 47 0.95 -6.28 -8.01
C SER A 47 2.17 -5.54 -7.45
N ARG A 48 1.93 -4.38 -6.85
CA ARG A 48 2.95 -3.54 -6.23
C ARG A 48 2.47 -3.08 -4.88
N PHE A 49 3.42 -2.80 -3.97
CA PHE A 49 3.11 -2.23 -2.68
C PHE A 49 3.42 -0.73 -2.62
N CYS A 50 2.60 -0.01 -1.88
CA CYS A 50 2.98 1.26 -1.27
C CYS A 50 3.00 1.04 0.26
N ALA A 51 4.17 1.09 0.85
CA ALA A 51 4.34 1.00 2.29
C ALA A 51 4.23 2.40 2.89
N VAL A 52 3.22 2.64 3.70
CA VAL A 52 2.93 3.94 4.32
C VAL A 52 3.35 3.92 5.77
N TYR A 53 4.19 4.85 6.13
CA TYR A 53 4.67 5.07 7.50
C TYR A 53 4.12 6.42 7.99
N TYR A 54 3.48 6.40 9.14
CA TYR A 54 2.90 7.62 9.70
C TYR A 54 3.93 8.58 10.30
N ASP A 55 5.16 8.08 10.55
CA ASP A 55 6.27 8.89 11.03
C ASP A 55 7.56 8.54 10.26
N ALA A 56 8.12 9.52 9.57
CA ALA A 56 9.38 9.38 8.83
C ALA A 56 10.57 8.95 9.71
N ASN A 57 10.50 9.18 11.03
CA ASN A 57 11.56 8.76 11.95
C ASN A 57 11.51 7.27 12.29
N ALA A 58 10.38 6.61 12.03
CA ALA A 58 10.19 5.19 12.34
C ALA A 58 10.44 4.26 11.13
N ILE A 59 10.89 4.80 10.01
CA ILE A 59 11.11 4.01 8.78
C ILE A 59 12.42 3.24 8.90
N PRO A 60 12.39 1.90 8.78
CA PRO A 60 13.59 1.06 8.71
C PRO A 60 14.22 1.12 7.32
N GLU A 61 15.12 0.21 7.02
CA GLU A 61 15.48 -0.08 5.62
C GLU A 61 14.26 -0.67 4.90
N VAL A 62 13.98 -0.19 3.69
CA VAL A 62 12.78 -0.56 2.94
C VAL A 62 13.08 -0.75 1.45
N GLY A 63 12.46 -1.75 0.87
CA GLY A 63 12.57 -2.06 -0.54
C GLY A 63 12.39 -3.54 -0.86
N PRO A 64 12.71 -3.93 -2.12
CA PRO A 64 13.31 -3.12 -3.19
C PRO A 64 12.38 -2.00 -3.67
N LEU A 65 12.95 -0.82 -3.93
CA LEU A 65 12.22 0.32 -4.47
C LEU A 65 11.69 0.02 -5.88
N ARG A 66 10.60 0.68 -6.23
CA ARG A 66 10.03 0.62 -7.58
C ARG A 66 9.34 1.93 -7.95
N SER A 67 8.99 2.04 -9.24
CA SER A 67 8.45 3.27 -9.82
C SER A 67 7.07 3.63 -9.27
N GLY A 68 6.85 4.93 -9.10
CA GLY A 68 5.58 5.51 -8.70
C GLY A 68 4.49 5.31 -9.75
N ARG A 69 3.25 5.18 -9.25
CA ARG A 69 2.02 5.11 -10.03
C ARG A 69 0.98 6.01 -9.39
N ASP A 70 0.19 6.65 -10.22
CA ASP A 70 -0.81 7.62 -9.77
C ASP A 70 -1.88 7.03 -8.86
N GLN A 71 -2.23 5.76 -9.05
CA GLN A 71 -3.21 5.08 -8.18
C GLN A 71 -2.79 5.05 -6.71
N PHE A 72 -1.49 4.96 -6.41
CA PHE A 72 -0.99 5.05 -5.05
C PHE A 72 -0.85 6.51 -4.59
N LEU A 73 -0.35 7.38 -5.47
CA LEU A 73 -0.23 8.82 -5.19
C LEU A 73 -1.58 9.43 -4.81
N GLN A 74 -2.65 9.11 -5.52
CA GLN A 74 -4.00 9.61 -5.25
C GLN A 74 -4.49 9.25 -3.84
N LEU A 75 -4.07 8.12 -3.30
CA LEU A 75 -4.39 7.74 -1.91
C LEU A 75 -3.58 8.55 -0.89
N LEU A 76 -2.39 9.02 -1.24
CA LEU A 76 -1.50 9.77 -0.35
C LEU A 76 -1.77 11.27 -0.34
N MET A 77 -2.29 11.82 -1.43
CA MET A 77 -2.52 13.27 -1.61
C MET A 77 -3.29 13.93 -0.46
N PRO A 78 -4.38 13.34 0.07
CA PRO A 78 -5.17 13.98 1.12
C PRO A 78 -4.39 14.33 2.37
N TRP A 79 -3.32 13.61 2.66
CA TRP A 79 -2.49 13.78 3.85
C TRP A 79 -1.19 14.52 3.59
N GLN A 80 -0.97 15.02 2.38
CA GLN A 80 0.28 15.68 2.01
C GLN A 80 1.51 14.80 2.35
N ALA A 81 1.38 13.49 2.11
CA ALA A 81 2.44 12.53 2.38
C ALA A 81 3.60 12.72 1.39
N LEU A 82 4.81 12.50 1.86
CA LEU A 82 5.97 12.40 0.97
C LEU A 82 5.84 11.13 0.13
N TYR A 83 5.89 11.26 -1.19
CA TYR A 83 5.85 10.14 -2.12
C TYR A 83 7.25 9.76 -2.57
N TYR A 84 7.71 8.58 -2.20
CA TYR A 84 9.09 8.13 -2.35
C TYR A 84 9.19 6.88 -3.23
N HIS A 85 9.94 6.95 -4.32
CA HIS A 85 10.01 5.89 -5.33
C HIS A 85 11.25 6.05 -6.22
N ASP A 86 11.48 5.12 -7.17
CA ASP A 86 12.50 5.20 -8.22
C ASP A 86 11.83 5.18 -9.60
N GLY A 87 11.79 6.35 -10.25
CA GLY A 87 11.08 6.58 -11.50
C GLY A 87 9.55 6.62 -11.31
N GLU A 88 8.83 6.96 -12.37
CA GLU A 88 7.36 7.01 -12.36
C GLU A 88 6.79 6.82 -13.77
N SER A 89 5.52 6.46 -13.88
CA SER A 89 4.82 6.38 -15.16
C SER A 89 4.43 7.77 -15.67
N ALA A 90 4.22 7.89 -16.98
CA ALA A 90 3.75 9.15 -17.59
C ALA A 90 2.41 9.63 -16.99
N PRO A 91 1.39 8.77 -16.76
CA PRO A 91 0.20 9.18 -16.02
C PRO A 91 0.48 9.71 -14.62
N CYS A 92 1.41 9.08 -13.88
CA CYS A 92 1.80 9.56 -12.54
C CYS A 92 2.42 10.96 -12.61
N THR A 93 3.36 11.20 -13.54
CA THR A 93 3.94 12.53 -13.78
C THR A 93 2.84 13.56 -14.12
N LYS A 94 1.87 13.19 -14.96
CA LYS A 94 0.75 14.07 -15.29
C LYS A 94 -0.08 14.42 -14.05
N PHE A 95 -0.36 13.45 -13.19
CA PHE A 95 -1.07 13.67 -11.92
C PHE A 95 -0.32 14.63 -11.00
N ILE A 96 0.99 14.43 -10.83
CA ILE A 96 1.85 15.31 -10.04
C ILE A 96 1.78 16.75 -10.54
N ASN A 97 1.80 16.94 -11.85
CA ASN A 97 1.69 18.27 -12.47
C ASN A 97 0.31 18.91 -12.24
N VAL A 98 -0.76 18.18 -12.55
CA VAL A 98 -2.13 18.68 -12.46
C VAL A 98 -2.48 19.10 -11.03
N TYR A 99 -2.03 18.34 -10.05
CA TYR A 99 -2.32 18.60 -8.63
C TYR A 99 -1.18 19.32 -7.88
N ASN A 100 -0.17 19.80 -8.62
CA ASN A 100 0.96 20.54 -8.05
C ASN A 100 1.65 19.81 -6.89
N TYR A 101 1.89 18.51 -7.06
CA TYR A 101 2.46 17.64 -6.02
C TYR A 101 3.98 17.47 -6.11
N SER A 102 4.64 18.16 -7.04
CA SER A 102 6.09 18.04 -7.27
C SER A 102 6.94 18.33 -6.03
N GLY A 103 6.47 19.23 -5.15
CA GLY A 103 7.13 19.57 -3.90
C GLY A 103 7.16 18.45 -2.85
N LEU A 104 6.40 17.38 -3.04
CA LEU A 104 6.36 16.20 -2.16
C LEU A 104 6.70 14.91 -2.90
N ASN A 105 7.21 15.02 -4.14
CA ASN A 105 7.58 13.89 -4.99
C ASN A 105 9.09 13.70 -5.02
N ILE A 106 9.56 12.61 -4.45
CA ILE A 106 10.98 12.21 -4.50
C ILE A 106 11.07 10.88 -5.26
N GLY A 107 11.56 10.92 -6.50
CA GLY A 107 11.51 9.74 -7.34
C GLY A 107 12.49 9.70 -8.53
N GLY A 108 13.36 10.66 -8.65
CA GLY A 108 14.43 10.65 -9.62
C GLY A 108 14.01 11.02 -11.05
N LYS A 109 13.35 10.15 -11.79
CA LYS A 109 12.99 10.41 -13.19
C LYS A 109 11.52 10.77 -13.32
N SER A 110 11.23 11.85 -14.06
CA SER A 110 9.89 12.22 -14.48
C SER A 110 9.78 12.34 -16.00
N TYR A 111 8.55 12.34 -16.49
CA TYR A 111 8.19 12.70 -17.84
C TYR A 111 7.76 14.17 -17.89
N PHE A 112 7.59 14.74 -19.07
CA PHE A 112 7.05 16.11 -19.30
C PHE A 112 7.79 17.23 -18.56
N ASN A 113 9.10 17.08 -18.31
CA ASN A 113 9.94 18.08 -17.61
C ASN A 113 9.37 18.52 -16.25
N THR A 114 8.62 17.67 -15.58
CA THR A 114 8.12 17.95 -14.23
C THR A 114 9.28 17.97 -13.25
N PRO A 115 9.41 18.98 -12.39
CA PRO A 115 10.37 18.96 -11.33
C PRO A 115 10.14 17.74 -10.42
N THR A 116 11.19 16.97 -10.23
CA THR A 116 11.20 15.85 -9.29
C THR A 116 12.50 15.90 -8.50
N HIS A 117 12.41 15.55 -7.23
CA HIS A 117 13.58 15.53 -6.37
C HIS A 117 14.28 14.16 -6.48
N PRO A 118 15.62 14.15 -6.51
CA PRO A 118 16.36 12.90 -6.49
C PRO A 118 16.12 12.13 -5.20
N HIS A 119 15.89 10.82 -5.32
CA HIS A 119 15.88 9.94 -4.16
C HIS A 119 17.30 9.57 -3.73
N VAL A 120 17.46 9.16 -2.48
CA VAL A 120 18.68 8.60 -1.93
C VAL A 120 18.44 7.14 -1.62
N ALA A 121 19.27 6.28 -2.19
CA ALA A 121 19.12 4.83 -2.10
C ALA A 121 20.47 4.14 -2.24
N HIS A 122 20.53 2.87 -1.91
CA HIS A 122 21.70 2.02 -2.08
C HIS A 122 21.34 0.71 -2.76
N ARG A 123 22.35 0.01 -3.26
CA ARG A 123 22.18 -1.30 -3.89
C ARG A 123 22.67 -2.39 -2.98
N ASP A 124 21.84 -3.43 -2.82
CA ASP A 124 22.16 -4.65 -2.11
C ASP A 124 21.55 -5.85 -2.85
N SER A 125 22.39 -6.69 -3.43
CA SER A 125 21.95 -7.93 -4.09
C SER A 125 21.52 -9.00 -3.08
N ARG A 126 21.85 -8.81 -1.82
CA ARG A 126 21.58 -9.79 -0.74
C ARG A 126 22.23 -11.16 -1.00
N GLY A 127 23.34 -11.16 -1.77
CA GLY A 127 24.00 -12.39 -2.20
C GLY A 127 23.18 -13.25 -3.17
N ARG A 128 22.17 -12.69 -3.82
CA ARG A 128 21.26 -13.40 -4.72
C ARG A 128 21.50 -13.01 -6.17
N ASP A 129 21.32 -13.96 -7.09
CA ASP A 129 21.27 -13.70 -8.53
C ASP A 129 19.87 -13.21 -8.92
N VAL A 130 19.62 -11.93 -8.69
CA VAL A 130 18.39 -11.25 -9.09
C VAL A 130 18.70 -10.13 -10.09
N ALA A 131 17.70 -9.74 -10.87
CA ALA A 131 17.84 -8.63 -11.80
C ALA A 131 18.16 -7.32 -11.05
N TYR A 132 18.95 -6.46 -11.66
CA TYR A 132 19.49 -5.23 -11.06
C TYR A 132 18.41 -4.33 -10.47
N GLU A 133 17.23 -4.22 -11.11
CA GLU A 133 16.08 -3.46 -10.64
C GLU A 133 15.48 -3.96 -9.31
N HIS A 134 15.89 -5.12 -8.83
CA HIS A 134 15.40 -5.69 -7.57
C HIS A 134 16.41 -5.57 -6.42
N THR A 135 17.45 -4.76 -6.60
CA THR A 135 18.54 -4.59 -5.63
C THR A 135 18.57 -3.21 -4.97
N GLU A 136 17.63 -2.33 -5.28
CA GLU A 136 17.62 -0.96 -4.74
C GLU A 136 16.79 -0.86 -3.47
N PHE A 137 17.42 -0.34 -2.43
CA PHE A 137 16.81 -0.13 -1.12
C PHE A 137 17.04 1.30 -0.65
N THR A 138 16.17 1.78 0.21
CA THR A 138 16.34 3.03 0.95
C THR A 138 16.16 2.77 2.45
N SER A 139 16.35 3.80 3.26
CA SER A 139 16.14 3.74 4.70
C SER A 139 15.58 5.06 5.20
N GLY A 140 15.04 5.06 6.41
CA GLY A 140 14.58 6.30 7.03
C GLY A 140 15.65 7.38 7.08
N LYS A 141 16.92 7.01 7.26
CA LYS A 141 18.06 7.95 7.19
C LYS A 141 18.21 8.56 5.80
N GLU A 142 18.15 7.75 4.75
CA GLU A 142 18.28 8.17 3.35
C GLU A 142 17.07 9.00 2.91
N ILE A 143 15.87 8.63 3.33
CA ILE A 143 14.65 9.41 3.07
C ILE A 143 14.75 10.80 3.73
N ARG A 144 15.21 10.88 4.98
CA ARG A 144 15.43 12.18 5.64
C ARG A 144 16.51 12.99 4.93
N GLN A 145 17.56 12.35 4.44
CA GLN A 145 18.60 13.03 3.65
C GLN A 145 18.03 13.59 2.33
N ALA A 146 17.25 12.78 1.59
CA ALA A 146 16.61 13.21 0.36
C ALA A 146 15.64 14.38 0.59
N ALA A 147 14.83 14.29 1.64
CA ALA A 147 13.92 15.38 2.02
C ALA A 147 14.68 16.66 2.37
N SER A 148 15.77 16.56 3.13
CA SER A 148 16.65 17.70 3.46
C SER A 148 17.26 18.32 2.21
N ASN A 149 17.77 17.50 1.29
CA ASN A 149 18.35 17.97 0.02
C ASN A 149 17.30 18.72 -0.83
N ALA A 150 16.06 18.30 -0.76
CA ALA A 150 14.93 18.89 -1.48
C ALA A 150 14.28 20.10 -0.74
N GLY A 151 14.72 20.40 0.46
CA GLY A 151 14.10 21.45 1.30
C GLY A 151 12.69 21.09 1.79
N ILE A 152 12.36 19.79 1.85
CA ILE A 152 11.04 19.31 2.29
C ILE A 152 11.04 19.09 3.80
N SER A 153 10.12 19.75 4.51
CA SER A 153 9.92 19.49 5.94
C SER A 153 9.26 18.12 6.15
N LEU A 154 9.86 17.32 7.03
CA LEU A 154 9.27 16.09 7.54
C LEU A 154 8.45 16.32 8.83
N GLN A 155 8.31 17.59 9.26
CA GLN A 155 7.37 17.98 10.29
C GLN A 155 6.11 18.54 9.64
N TYR A 156 5.06 17.76 9.66
CA TYR A 156 3.77 18.11 9.09
C TYR A 156 2.67 17.38 9.87
N PRO A 157 2.08 18.04 10.87
CA PRO A 157 1.00 17.44 11.64
C PRO A 157 -0.21 17.22 10.73
N TYR A 158 -0.75 16.01 10.73
CA TYR A 158 -2.03 15.72 10.08
C TYR A 158 -3.10 15.47 11.15
N GLU A 159 -4.31 15.92 10.87
CA GLU A 159 -5.39 15.90 11.86
C GLU A 159 -6.09 14.54 11.95
N SER A 160 -6.06 13.77 10.87
CA SER A 160 -6.71 12.46 10.78
C SER A 160 -5.84 11.44 10.06
N THR A 161 -6.22 10.19 10.16
CA THR A 161 -5.62 9.07 9.44
C THR A 161 -6.44 8.70 8.22
N PHE A 162 -5.99 7.70 7.43
CA PHE A 162 -6.71 7.19 6.26
C PHE A 162 -8.14 6.74 6.60
N PHE A 163 -8.30 6.12 7.77
CA PHE A 163 -9.56 5.54 8.20
C PHE A 163 -9.97 6.03 9.58
N ARG A 164 -11.23 5.82 9.92
CA ARG A 164 -11.72 5.98 11.28
C ARG A 164 -11.25 4.80 12.12
N PHE A 165 -10.53 5.08 13.19
CA PHE A 165 -10.08 4.07 14.15
C PHE A 165 -10.85 4.14 15.48
N ALA A 166 -10.97 3.00 16.15
CA ALA A 166 -11.46 2.94 17.51
C ALA A 166 -10.56 3.75 18.46
N ASP A 167 -11.18 4.52 19.36
CA ASP A 167 -10.44 5.40 20.29
C ASP A 167 -9.84 4.59 21.44
N TYR A 168 -8.51 4.55 21.46
CA TYR A 168 -7.76 3.82 22.48
C TYR A 168 -7.88 4.42 23.90
N ARG A 169 -8.15 5.71 24.00
CA ARG A 169 -8.25 6.41 25.29
C ARG A 169 -9.48 5.95 26.08
N THR A 170 -10.51 5.55 25.38
CA THR A 170 -11.73 5.00 25.97
C THR A 170 -11.71 3.48 26.10
N GLY A 171 -10.65 2.81 25.58
CA GLY A 171 -10.60 1.37 25.45
C GLY A 171 -11.59 0.80 24.42
N ALA A 172 -12.15 1.67 23.57
CA ALA A 172 -13.07 1.26 22.52
C ALA A 172 -12.40 0.29 21.56
N GLU A 173 -13.13 -0.73 21.16
CA GLU A 173 -12.72 -1.74 20.19
C GLU A 173 -13.90 -2.09 19.30
N ASN A 174 -13.68 -2.22 17.99
CA ASN A 174 -14.67 -2.82 17.12
C ASN A 174 -14.59 -4.35 17.25
N LYS A 175 -15.46 -4.90 18.06
CA LYS A 175 -15.53 -6.35 18.34
C LYS A 175 -16.22 -7.13 17.23
N MET A 176 -16.70 -6.46 16.18
CA MET A 176 -17.47 -7.06 15.08
C MET A 176 -18.66 -7.89 15.57
N SER A 177 -19.32 -7.42 16.62
CA SER A 177 -20.47 -8.10 17.21
C SER A 177 -21.60 -8.25 16.19
N GLY A 178 -22.07 -9.49 15.99
CA GLY A 178 -23.10 -9.81 15.00
C GLY A 178 -22.62 -9.90 13.56
N ALA A 179 -21.34 -9.63 13.28
CA ALA A 179 -20.78 -9.80 11.96
C ALA A 179 -20.55 -11.28 11.61
N ALA A 180 -20.57 -11.60 10.33
CA ALA A 180 -20.16 -12.92 9.86
C ALA A 180 -18.69 -13.19 10.20
N ALA A 181 -18.37 -14.43 10.55
CA ALA A 181 -17.00 -14.83 10.82
C ALA A 181 -16.21 -14.91 9.51
N ALA A 182 -14.94 -14.51 9.56
CA ALA A 182 -14.01 -14.63 8.46
C ALA A 182 -12.61 -14.98 8.97
N LYS A 183 -12.25 -16.26 8.90
CA LYS A 183 -10.96 -16.77 9.38
C LYS A 183 -9.90 -16.80 8.30
N THR A 184 -10.31 -16.94 7.05
CA THR A 184 -9.44 -16.90 5.88
C THR A 184 -9.98 -15.90 4.88
N ILE A 185 -9.07 -15.21 4.18
CA ILE A 185 -9.39 -14.22 3.16
C ILE A 185 -8.52 -14.52 1.96
N ASN A 186 -9.11 -14.66 0.77
CA ASN A 186 -8.38 -14.89 -0.46
C ASN A 186 -8.66 -13.77 -1.44
N ILE A 187 -7.61 -13.02 -1.79
CA ILE A 187 -7.65 -11.86 -2.67
C ILE A 187 -6.88 -12.20 -3.94
N VAL A 188 -7.47 -11.92 -5.10
CA VAL A 188 -6.85 -12.12 -6.40
C VAL A 188 -6.67 -10.75 -7.07
N HIS A 189 -5.43 -10.36 -7.31
CA HIS A 189 -5.09 -9.15 -8.08
C HIS A 189 -4.95 -9.48 -9.57
N SER A 190 -4.49 -10.71 -9.86
CA SER A 190 -4.39 -11.30 -11.20
C SER A 190 -4.12 -12.80 -11.05
N ASP A 191 -4.03 -13.52 -12.17
CA ASP A 191 -3.78 -14.97 -12.17
C ASP A 191 -2.56 -15.40 -11.34
N SER A 192 -1.51 -14.59 -11.34
CA SER A 192 -0.24 -14.90 -10.68
C SER A 192 0.01 -14.09 -9.40
N TYR A 193 -0.84 -13.12 -9.06
CA TYR A 193 -0.69 -12.27 -7.88
C TYR A 193 -1.91 -12.39 -6.98
N LYS A 194 -1.78 -13.28 -6.02
CA LYS A 194 -2.83 -13.64 -5.05
C LYS A 194 -2.28 -13.45 -3.64
N THR A 195 -3.07 -12.81 -2.80
CA THR A 195 -2.75 -12.53 -1.40
C THR A 195 -3.79 -13.18 -0.50
N THR A 196 -3.35 -13.92 0.50
CA THR A 196 -4.24 -14.61 1.42
C THR A 196 -3.90 -14.28 2.86
N PHE A 197 -4.91 -14.33 3.72
CA PHE A 197 -4.77 -14.10 5.14
C PHE A 197 -5.41 -15.24 5.92
N SER A 198 -4.77 -15.58 7.05
CA SER A 198 -5.36 -16.44 8.06
C SER A 198 -5.43 -15.71 9.40
N TYR A 199 -6.63 -15.68 10.00
CA TYR A 199 -6.85 -15.03 11.28
C TYR A 199 -6.44 -15.94 12.45
N ASN A 200 -5.64 -15.40 13.35
CA ASN A 200 -5.29 -16.06 14.59
C ASN A 200 -6.08 -15.43 15.76
N ARG A 201 -6.97 -16.21 16.36
CA ARG A 201 -7.85 -15.77 17.45
C ARG A 201 -7.12 -15.44 18.76
N TRP A 202 -5.87 -15.89 18.92
CA TRP A 202 -5.12 -15.69 20.17
C TRP A 202 -4.41 -14.34 20.22
N ASP A 203 -3.87 -13.88 19.09
CA ASP A 203 -3.23 -12.59 18.97
C ASP A 203 -4.08 -11.55 18.25
N HIS A 204 -5.24 -11.96 17.73
CA HIS A 204 -6.19 -11.14 16.97
C HIS A 204 -5.64 -10.57 15.67
N LEU A 205 -4.66 -11.23 15.07
CA LEU A 205 -3.95 -10.78 13.87
C LEU A 205 -4.25 -11.65 12.65
N TYR A 206 -4.24 -11.02 11.49
CA TYR A 206 -4.27 -11.66 10.19
C TYR A 206 -2.85 -11.88 9.69
N LYS A 207 -2.47 -13.13 9.44
CA LYS A 207 -1.17 -13.55 8.92
C LYS A 207 -1.21 -13.59 7.41
N MET A 208 -0.28 -12.87 6.75
CA MET A 208 -0.25 -12.70 5.30
C MET A 208 0.61 -13.77 4.61
N SER A 209 0.09 -14.31 3.50
CA SER A 209 0.84 -15.14 2.56
C SER A 209 0.52 -14.71 1.13
N MET A 210 1.43 -14.93 0.21
CA MET A 210 1.25 -14.59 -1.20
C MET A 210 1.63 -15.77 -2.09
N TYR A 211 0.94 -15.91 -3.22
CA TYR A 211 1.37 -16.81 -4.27
C TYR A 211 2.68 -16.31 -4.88
N SER A 212 3.64 -17.20 -5.01
CA SER A 212 4.92 -16.96 -5.68
C SER A 212 4.96 -17.79 -6.97
N ARG A 213 4.95 -17.11 -8.12
CA ARG A 213 5.10 -17.80 -9.40
C ARG A 213 6.49 -18.42 -9.53
N ALA A 214 7.51 -17.77 -8.97
CA ALA A 214 8.87 -18.30 -8.92
C ALA A 214 8.97 -19.63 -8.16
N ALA A 215 8.17 -19.80 -7.09
CA ALA A 215 8.12 -21.03 -6.29
C ALA A 215 6.99 -21.98 -6.73
N GLY A 216 6.00 -21.52 -7.49
CA GLY A 216 4.82 -22.28 -7.86
C GLY A 216 3.88 -22.59 -6.69
N ALA A 217 3.93 -21.85 -5.60
CA ALA A 217 3.19 -22.10 -4.37
C ALA A 217 2.91 -20.81 -3.57
N PHE A 218 1.99 -20.90 -2.61
CA PHE A 218 1.83 -19.86 -1.60
C PHE A 218 2.98 -19.94 -0.59
N GLU A 219 3.55 -18.77 -0.27
CA GLU A 219 4.61 -18.60 0.72
C GLU A 219 4.19 -17.57 1.75
N ASN A 220 4.62 -17.75 2.99
CA ASN A 220 4.46 -16.72 4.02
C ASN A 220 5.13 -15.42 3.57
N THR A 221 4.42 -14.31 3.66
CA THR A 221 5.01 -12.99 3.42
C THR A 221 5.85 -12.61 4.62
N VAL A 222 7.16 -12.58 4.44
CA VAL A 222 8.14 -12.35 5.51
C VAL A 222 8.86 -11.03 5.27
N ASP A 223 9.03 -10.23 6.33
CA ASP A 223 9.95 -9.10 6.30
C ASP A 223 11.37 -9.61 6.53
N GLU A 224 12.26 -9.39 5.57
CA GLU A 224 13.64 -9.89 5.63
C GLU A 224 14.42 -9.36 6.83
N LEU A 225 14.15 -8.11 7.27
CA LEU A 225 14.85 -7.51 8.42
C LEU A 225 14.56 -8.22 9.74
N THR A 226 13.36 -8.74 9.88
CA THR A 226 12.92 -9.35 11.14
C THR A 226 12.81 -10.87 11.09
N GLY A 227 12.76 -11.43 9.86
CA GLY A 227 12.48 -12.85 9.65
C GLY A 227 11.04 -13.26 10.03
N LYS A 228 10.16 -12.30 10.33
CA LYS A 228 8.80 -12.57 10.80
C LYS A 228 7.79 -12.44 9.67
N GLN A 229 6.77 -13.29 9.69
CA GLN A 229 5.62 -13.18 8.81
C GLN A 229 4.87 -11.88 9.10
N LEU A 230 4.43 -11.18 8.04
CA LEU A 230 3.62 -9.99 8.17
C LEU A 230 2.27 -10.32 8.81
N THR A 231 1.87 -9.43 9.71
CA THR A 231 0.59 -9.52 10.42
C THR A 231 -0.11 -8.16 10.43
N PHE A 232 -1.44 -8.19 10.40
CA PHE A 232 -2.27 -6.99 10.38
C PHE A 232 -3.44 -7.11 11.34
N ASP A 233 -3.83 -5.99 11.96
CA ASP A 233 -5.04 -5.89 12.78
C ASP A 233 -6.28 -5.80 11.91
N ASN A 234 -6.14 -5.16 10.75
CA ASN A 234 -7.23 -4.95 9.80
C ASN A 234 -6.80 -5.34 8.39
N VAL A 235 -7.72 -5.95 7.64
CA VAL A 235 -7.62 -6.17 6.20
C VAL A 235 -8.79 -5.47 5.54
N VAL A 236 -8.51 -4.56 4.61
CA VAL A 236 -9.51 -3.82 3.85
C VAL A 236 -9.39 -4.19 2.38
N VAL A 237 -10.50 -4.55 1.76
CA VAL A 237 -10.57 -4.89 0.34
C VAL A 237 -11.54 -3.94 -0.34
N CYS A 238 -11.06 -3.17 -1.31
CA CYS A 238 -11.84 -2.22 -2.09
C CYS A 238 -11.84 -2.66 -3.56
N PHE A 239 -13.00 -3.01 -4.10
CA PHE A 239 -13.16 -3.30 -5.51
C PHE A 239 -13.34 -2.02 -6.30
N ALA A 240 -12.58 -1.88 -7.38
CA ALA A 240 -12.58 -0.71 -8.24
C ALA A 240 -12.52 -1.12 -9.70
N ASN A 241 -13.10 -0.31 -10.58
CA ASN A 241 -12.85 -0.44 -12.01
C ASN A 241 -11.39 -0.08 -12.29
N ILE A 242 -10.61 -1.04 -12.77
CA ILE A 242 -9.19 -0.89 -13.11
C ILE A 242 -8.97 -1.36 -14.54
N ALA A 243 -8.42 -0.50 -15.37
CA ALA A 243 -8.08 -0.82 -16.76
C ALA A 243 -6.81 -0.07 -17.18
N ALA A 244 -6.18 -0.49 -18.25
CA ALA A 244 -5.09 0.28 -18.83
C ALA A 244 -5.58 1.67 -19.27
N TYR A 245 -4.74 2.69 -19.08
CA TYR A 245 -5.01 4.03 -19.61
C TYR A 245 -5.27 3.99 -21.12
N ALA A 246 -6.29 4.68 -21.57
CA ALA A 246 -6.63 4.74 -22.99
C ALA A 246 -5.46 5.26 -23.82
N GLY A 247 -5.03 4.49 -24.82
CA GLY A 247 -3.91 4.82 -25.70
C GLY A 247 -2.52 4.62 -25.09
N ASP A 248 -2.43 4.09 -23.87
CA ASP A 248 -1.14 3.71 -23.28
C ASP A 248 -0.62 2.38 -23.85
N SER A 249 0.63 2.38 -24.33
CA SER A 249 1.27 1.18 -24.89
C SER A 249 2.03 0.34 -23.86
N HIS A 250 2.09 0.80 -22.61
CA HIS A 250 2.88 0.20 -21.53
C HIS A 250 2.00 -0.52 -20.50
N ASP A 251 0.68 -0.62 -20.75
CA ASP A 251 -0.28 -1.26 -19.83
C ASP A 251 -0.34 -0.58 -18.45
N VAL A 252 -0.10 0.74 -18.37
CA VAL A 252 -0.22 1.48 -17.11
C VAL A 252 -1.68 1.49 -16.67
N GLN A 253 -1.93 1.05 -15.44
CA GLN A 253 -3.28 0.86 -14.92
C GLN A 253 -3.87 2.16 -14.37
N GLU A 254 -5.11 2.44 -14.74
CA GLU A 254 -5.94 3.51 -14.21
C GLU A 254 -6.98 2.95 -13.25
N VAL A 255 -7.06 3.49 -12.05
CA VAL A 255 -8.11 3.16 -11.08
C VAL A 255 -9.17 4.26 -11.11
N GLN A 256 -10.42 3.90 -11.38
CA GLN A 256 -11.55 4.82 -11.44
C GLN A 256 -12.08 5.15 -10.04
N TYR A 257 -11.27 5.86 -9.24
CA TYR A 257 -11.60 6.14 -7.83
C TYR A 257 -12.90 6.93 -7.66
N VAL A 258 -13.21 7.84 -8.57
CA VAL A 258 -14.43 8.68 -8.47
C VAL A 258 -15.71 7.85 -8.53
N GLN A 259 -15.67 6.68 -9.16
CA GLN A 259 -16.83 5.79 -9.22
C GLN A 259 -17.16 5.13 -7.89
N GLY A 260 -16.18 5.03 -6.98
CA GLY A 260 -16.34 4.23 -5.76
C GLY A 260 -16.45 2.74 -6.07
N GLY A 261 -16.88 1.97 -5.08
CA GLY A 261 -17.07 0.53 -5.24
C GLY A 261 -17.41 -0.18 -3.95
N GLN A 262 -17.47 -1.49 -4.02
CA GLN A 262 -17.73 -2.35 -2.88
C GLN A 262 -16.50 -2.44 -1.97
N ALA A 263 -16.73 -2.48 -0.67
CA ALA A 263 -15.69 -2.59 0.34
C ALA A 263 -16.00 -3.69 1.35
N TYR A 264 -14.92 -4.29 1.85
CA TYR A 264 -14.92 -5.28 2.92
C TYR A 264 -13.91 -4.87 3.97
N LEU A 265 -14.34 -4.81 5.22
CA LEU A 265 -13.48 -4.64 6.38
C LEU A 265 -13.41 -5.93 7.17
N PHE A 266 -12.23 -6.49 7.32
CA PHE A 266 -11.94 -7.62 8.18
C PHE A 266 -11.16 -7.14 9.39
N THR A 267 -11.66 -7.40 10.57
CA THR A 267 -10.98 -7.13 11.84
C THR A 267 -11.54 -8.04 12.91
N ARG A 268 -10.74 -8.43 13.89
CA ARG A 268 -11.15 -9.32 14.99
C ARG A 268 -11.84 -10.61 14.55
N GLY A 269 -11.52 -11.13 13.37
CA GLY A 269 -12.08 -12.38 12.83
C GLY A 269 -13.48 -12.25 12.26
N GLY A 270 -14.02 -11.04 12.16
CA GLY A 270 -15.30 -10.75 11.52
C GLY A 270 -15.15 -9.98 10.23
N VAL A 271 -16.19 -9.94 9.41
CA VAL A 271 -16.28 -9.14 8.18
C VAL A 271 -17.48 -8.21 8.22
N GLN A 272 -17.24 -6.97 7.80
CA GLN A 272 -18.26 -5.96 7.54
C GLN A 272 -18.21 -5.56 6.08
N THR A 273 -19.37 -5.63 5.41
CA THR A 273 -19.51 -5.28 3.99
C THR A 273 -20.11 -3.89 3.84
N GLY A 274 -19.83 -3.25 2.72
CA GLY A 274 -20.36 -1.94 2.41
C GLY A 274 -19.71 -1.36 1.15
N ARG A 275 -19.42 -0.07 1.17
CA ARG A 275 -18.86 0.64 0.03
C ARG A 275 -17.70 1.54 0.45
N TRP A 276 -16.86 1.88 -0.52
CA TRP A 276 -15.87 2.93 -0.38
C TRP A 276 -16.19 4.07 -1.33
N GLU A 277 -15.77 5.27 -0.94
CA GLU A 277 -15.93 6.49 -1.71
C GLU A 277 -14.62 7.29 -1.71
N LYS A 278 -14.28 7.83 -2.87
CA LYS A 278 -13.19 8.79 -3.06
C LYS A 278 -13.56 9.74 -4.21
N PRO A 279 -14.39 10.76 -3.94
CA PRO A 279 -15.03 11.56 -4.98
C PRO A 279 -14.06 12.49 -5.73
N HIS A 280 -12.85 12.68 -5.21
CA HIS A 280 -11.84 13.52 -5.84
C HIS A 280 -10.43 13.03 -5.44
N PRO A 281 -9.38 13.19 -6.28
CA PRO A 281 -8.02 12.77 -5.96
C PRO A 281 -7.47 13.30 -4.65
N THR A 282 -7.87 14.51 -4.24
CA THR A 282 -7.44 15.14 -2.98
C THR A 282 -8.34 14.82 -1.78
N HIS A 283 -9.43 14.06 -1.98
CA HIS A 283 -10.26 13.58 -0.88
C HIS A 283 -9.80 12.20 -0.40
N PRO A 284 -9.89 11.93 0.92
CA PRO A 284 -9.55 10.60 1.43
C PRO A 284 -10.49 9.53 0.88
N LEU A 285 -9.96 8.31 0.74
CA LEU A 285 -10.78 7.13 0.56
C LEU A 285 -11.44 6.80 1.90
N LYS A 286 -12.76 6.73 1.93
CA LYS A 286 -13.56 6.42 3.12
C LYS A 286 -14.40 5.17 2.93
N LEU A 287 -14.62 4.45 4.02
CA LEU A 287 -15.36 3.20 4.07
C LEU A 287 -16.70 3.42 4.78
N TYR A 288 -17.78 2.96 4.17
CA TYR A 288 -19.12 3.07 4.74
C TYR A 288 -19.80 1.70 4.77
N THR A 289 -20.57 1.46 5.84
CA THR A 289 -21.47 0.32 5.92
C THR A 289 -22.60 0.44 4.89
N GLU A 290 -23.35 -0.62 4.69
CA GLU A 290 -24.55 -0.59 3.85
C GLU A 290 -25.61 0.41 4.34
N THR A 291 -25.61 0.73 5.63
CA THR A 291 -26.49 1.75 6.23
C THR A 291 -25.94 3.18 6.14
N GLY A 292 -24.73 3.35 5.64
CA GLY A 292 -24.12 4.67 5.41
C GLY A 292 -23.29 5.20 6.57
N GLU A 293 -23.05 4.41 7.61
CA GLU A 293 -22.15 4.77 8.71
C GLU A 293 -20.69 4.54 8.31
N GLU A 294 -19.78 5.42 8.74
CA GLU A 294 -18.34 5.21 8.49
C GLU A 294 -17.84 4.00 9.29
N MET A 295 -17.23 3.04 8.60
CA MET A 295 -16.66 1.85 9.21
C MET A 295 -15.51 2.22 10.17
N THR A 296 -15.43 1.51 11.30
CA THR A 296 -14.40 1.73 12.32
C THR A 296 -13.43 0.56 12.34
N LEU A 297 -12.17 0.84 12.05
CA LEU A 297 -11.05 -0.10 12.14
C LEU A 297 -10.56 -0.20 13.59
N ASN A 298 -9.96 -1.32 13.94
CA ASN A 298 -9.19 -1.42 15.17
C ASN A 298 -7.80 -0.82 14.98
N ARG A 299 -7.24 -0.32 16.08
CA ARG A 299 -5.86 0.24 16.07
C ARG A 299 -4.85 -0.83 15.73
N GLY A 300 -3.79 -0.44 15.07
CA GLY A 300 -2.72 -1.29 14.64
C GLY A 300 -2.46 -1.16 13.15
N LYS A 301 -1.86 -2.17 12.56
CA LYS A 301 -1.49 -2.17 11.15
C LYS A 301 -2.68 -2.57 10.27
N THR A 302 -2.77 -1.91 9.13
CA THR A 302 -3.81 -2.16 8.13
C THR A 302 -3.19 -2.57 6.80
N TYR A 303 -3.75 -3.62 6.19
CA TYR A 303 -3.52 -3.93 4.79
C TYR A 303 -4.72 -3.43 3.98
N LEU A 304 -4.45 -2.73 2.88
CA LEU A 304 -5.45 -2.22 1.95
C LEU A 304 -5.20 -2.78 0.56
N ALA A 305 -6.13 -3.56 0.05
CA ALA A 305 -6.15 -4.00 -1.35
C ALA A 305 -7.09 -3.12 -2.18
N ILE A 306 -6.56 -2.57 -3.28
CA ILE A 306 -7.37 -2.01 -4.36
C ILE A 306 -7.39 -3.05 -5.46
N VAL A 307 -8.53 -3.70 -5.65
CA VAL A 307 -8.70 -4.89 -6.48
C VAL A 307 -9.58 -4.57 -7.68
N ASP A 308 -9.17 -5.06 -8.85
CA ASP A 308 -9.98 -4.96 -10.06
C ASP A 308 -11.34 -5.64 -9.84
N ASP A 309 -12.42 -4.95 -10.15
CA ASP A 309 -13.77 -5.49 -10.00
C ASP A 309 -14.05 -6.68 -10.93
N ASP A 310 -13.27 -6.86 -12.00
CA ASP A 310 -13.28 -8.09 -12.81
C ASP A 310 -12.83 -9.34 -12.03
N GLU A 311 -12.09 -9.17 -10.94
CA GLU A 311 -11.62 -10.26 -10.07
C GLU A 311 -12.59 -10.60 -8.91
N TRP A 312 -13.71 -9.93 -8.84
CA TRP A 312 -14.71 -10.11 -7.77
C TRP A 312 -15.13 -11.58 -7.57
N GLN A 313 -15.31 -12.36 -8.64
CA GLN A 313 -15.72 -13.76 -8.56
C GLN A 313 -14.62 -14.68 -7.97
N ASN A 314 -13.36 -14.24 -8.00
CA ASN A 314 -12.21 -14.97 -7.46
C ASN A 314 -11.93 -14.63 -5.99
N PHE A 315 -12.58 -13.59 -5.47
CA PHE A 315 -12.49 -13.20 -4.07
C PHE A 315 -13.40 -14.08 -3.21
N ASN A 316 -12.86 -14.56 -2.10
CA ASN A 316 -13.66 -15.32 -1.13
C ASN A 316 -13.07 -15.22 0.28
N TYR A 317 -13.91 -15.49 1.25
CA TYR A 317 -13.53 -15.58 2.66
C TYR A 317 -14.41 -16.61 3.38
N GLN A 318 -13.92 -17.17 4.49
CA GLN A 318 -14.64 -18.14 5.31
C GLN A 318 -14.18 -18.12 6.77
#